data_1230ee87c9c4516e7990ab691193df8a
#
_entry.id   1230ee87c9c4516e7990ab691193df8a
#
_cell.length_a   1.000
_cell.length_b   1.000
_cell.length_c   1.000
_cell.angle_alpha   90.00
_cell.angle_beta   90.00
_cell.angle_gamma   90.00
#
_symmetry.space_group_name_H-M   'P 1'
#
loop_
_entity.id
_entity.type
_entity.pdbx_description
1 polymer ?
#
loop_
_entity_poly.entity_id
_entity_poly.type
_entity_poly.pdbx_seq_one_letter_code
_entity_poly.pdbx_strand_id
1 'polypeptide(L)'
;MSAVAISNRVNKYLLISVFALLFSGIFFVVIGMLSNTPKMTNHHNAIPAAVVMTKAKVDDTTHSGDKKKLDNTFSDPIILSRAAWKAKKPTGTMKPQKVLRITIHHTATKQQPKITIERKMRGLQDFSQRAATLAGGKKKPAWADVPYHYYINVDGKIAEGRSIEYAGDTNTEYDPSGHALIVLEGNFETEKPTTEQLKSLKNLALWLMKKYAISSDAIKSHKDYASTACPGENLYKLLPALRKELSDEMGEKVSNGR
;
A
#
# COMPACT_ATOMS: atom_id res chain seq x y z
N MET A 1 -56.43 18.45 -26.49
CA MET A 1 -55.92 18.54 -25.12
C MET A 1 -54.65 17.73 -25.04
N SER A 2 -53.48 18.37 -25.18
CA SER A 2 -52.17 17.68 -25.23
C SER A 2 -51.53 17.73 -23.86
N ALA A 3 -51.19 16.58 -23.30
CA ALA A 3 -50.44 16.44 -22.06
C ALA A 3 -48.94 16.46 -22.37
N VAL A 4 -48.23 17.44 -21.82
CA VAL A 4 -46.80 17.62 -21.95
C VAL A 4 -46.13 16.71 -20.93
N ALA A 5 -45.31 15.76 -21.39
CA ALA A 5 -44.47 14.93 -20.56
C ALA A 5 -43.21 15.72 -20.14
N ILE A 6 -43.07 16.00 -18.84
CA ILE A 6 -41.89 16.59 -18.24
C ILE A 6 -40.86 15.47 -17.96
N SER A 7 -39.75 15.48 -18.73
CA SER A 7 -38.62 14.57 -18.54
C SER A 7 -37.79 14.99 -17.32
N ASN A 8 -37.83 14.20 -16.26
CA ASN A 8 -36.95 14.34 -15.11
C ASN A 8 -35.55 13.78 -15.45
N ARG A 9 -34.65 14.63 -15.92
CA ARG A 9 -33.19 14.33 -15.92
C ARG A 9 -32.66 14.60 -14.51
N VAL A 10 -32.62 13.56 -13.69
CA VAL A 10 -31.93 13.60 -12.41
C VAL A 10 -30.42 13.58 -12.70
N ASN A 11 -29.77 14.63 -12.22
CA ASN A 11 -28.34 14.93 -12.41
C ASN A 11 -27.47 13.87 -11.70
N LYS A 12 -26.78 13.02 -12.46
CA LYS A 12 -25.91 11.92 -11.99
C LYS A 12 -24.64 12.41 -11.24
N TYR A 13 -24.41 13.70 -11.11
CA TYR A 13 -23.17 14.25 -10.55
C TYR A 13 -23.25 14.68 -9.08
N LEU A 14 -24.40 14.50 -8.41
CA LEU A 14 -24.56 14.93 -7.01
C LEU A 14 -24.29 13.81 -5.98
N LEU A 15 -23.89 12.61 -6.39
CA LEU A 15 -23.66 11.46 -5.50
C LEU A 15 -22.19 11.16 -5.18
N ILE A 16 -21.25 11.96 -5.70
CA ILE A 16 -19.81 11.68 -5.52
C ILE A 16 -19.19 12.44 -4.34
N SER A 17 -19.85 13.46 -3.82
CA SER A 17 -19.26 14.37 -2.80
C SER A 17 -19.50 14.00 -1.34
N VAL A 18 -20.26 12.95 -1.02
CA VAL A 18 -20.58 12.60 0.39
C VAL A 18 -19.72 11.46 0.95
N PHE A 19 -18.86 10.83 0.12
CA PHE A 19 -18.08 9.67 0.54
C PHE A 19 -16.81 10.00 1.36
N ALA A 20 -16.42 11.28 1.46
CA ALA A 20 -15.15 11.68 2.08
C ALA A 20 -15.24 12.09 3.56
N LEU A 21 -16.42 12.22 4.15
CA LEU A 21 -16.55 12.88 5.47
C LEU A 21 -16.89 11.97 6.65
N LEU A 22 -17.10 10.65 6.48
CA LEU A 22 -17.54 9.79 7.58
C LEU A 22 -16.48 8.80 8.13
N PHE A 23 -15.25 8.80 7.62
CA PHE A 23 -14.17 7.98 8.20
C PHE A 23 -13.36 8.69 9.29
N SER A 24 -13.62 9.97 9.53
CA SER A 24 -12.93 10.78 10.55
C SER A 24 -13.47 10.58 11.98
N GLY A 25 -14.61 9.91 12.17
CA GLY A 25 -15.36 9.93 13.44
C GLY A 25 -15.17 8.76 14.41
N ILE A 26 -14.46 7.68 14.06
CA ILE A 26 -14.42 6.47 14.92
C ILE A 26 -13.09 6.29 15.69
N PHE A 27 -12.14 7.24 15.60
CA PHE A 27 -10.84 7.12 16.29
C PHE A 27 -10.68 8.04 17.52
N PHE A 28 -11.76 8.71 18.01
CA PHE A 28 -11.65 9.69 19.10
C PHE A 28 -12.31 9.30 20.43
N VAL A 29 -12.53 8.05 20.74
CA VAL A 29 -12.99 7.65 22.10
C VAL A 29 -12.10 6.56 22.67
N VAL A 30 -10.85 6.84 22.99
CA VAL A 30 -10.07 6.27 24.09
C VAL A 30 -8.79 7.10 24.27
N ILE A 31 -8.86 8.35 24.68
CA ILE A 31 -7.78 9.04 25.41
C ILE A 31 -8.47 10.03 26.37
N GLY A 32 -8.79 9.54 27.50
CA GLY A 32 -9.12 10.32 28.66
C GLY A 32 -8.88 9.47 29.88
N MET A 33 -7.75 9.65 30.48
CA MET A 33 -7.32 9.49 31.88
C MET A 33 -5.92 8.89 31.95
N LEU A 34 -4.98 9.76 32.28
CA LEU A 34 -4.07 9.70 33.41
C LEU A 34 -2.87 10.59 33.11
N SER A 35 -3.01 11.82 33.54
CA SER A 35 -1.89 12.75 33.74
C SER A 35 -1.22 12.40 35.08
N ASN A 36 -0.02 11.87 35.05
CA ASN A 36 0.95 11.96 36.12
C ASN A 36 2.33 12.12 35.52
N THR A 37 2.83 13.36 35.56
CA THR A 37 4.19 13.72 35.20
C THR A 37 5.07 13.70 36.45
N PRO A 38 6.19 12.96 36.46
CA PRO A 38 7.26 13.26 37.39
C PRO A 38 8.18 14.35 36.82
N LYS A 39 8.47 15.37 37.63
CA LYS A 39 9.50 16.39 37.40
C LYS A 39 10.86 15.72 37.22
N MET A 40 11.54 16.02 36.11
CA MET A 40 12.98 15.77 35.98
C MET A 40 13.79 17.03 36.22
N THR A 41 14.68 16.94 37.17
CA THR A 41 15.69 17.92 37.55
C THR A 41 16.79 18.01 36.48
N ASN A 42 17.14 19.25 36.12
CA ASN A 42 18.28 19.60 35.27
C ASN A 42 19.61 19.22 35.93
N HIS A 43 20.45 18.47 35.23
CA HIS A 43 21.88 18.47 35.42
C HIS A 43 22.56 18.90 34.11
N HIS A 44 23.16 20.10 34.19
CA HIS A 44 24.11 20.59 33.21
C HIS A 44 25.39 19.74 33.27
N ASN A 45 25.83 19.21 32.12
CA ASN A 45 27.24 18.87 31.93
C ASN A 45 27.71 19.39 30.57
N ALA A 46 28.81 20.13 30.67
CA ALA A 46 29.47 20.89 29.62
C ALA A 46 30.12 20.01 28.56
N ILE A 47 30.12 20.52 27.32
CA ILE A 47 30.84 20.00 26.17
C ILE A 47 32.24 20.59 26.15
N PRO A 48 33.32 19.82 26.00
CA PRO A 48 34.61 20.39 25.65
C PRO A 48 34.77 20.51 24.13
N ALA A 49 35.25 21.68 23.73
CA ALA A 49 35.59 22.04 22.36
C ALA A 49 36.97 21.49 21.94
N ALA A 50 37.15 21.46 20.63
CA ALA A 50 38.38 21.39 19.85
C ALA A 50 38.90 20.04 19.41
N VAL A 51 38.66 19.76 18.11
CA VAL A 51 39.63 19.01 17.28
C VAL A 51 39.97 19.84 16.04
N VAL A 52 41.26 20.05 15.91
CA VAL A 52 41.99 20.88 14.94
C VAL A 52 41.84 20.35 13.53
N MET A 53 41.55 21.24 12.57
CA MET A 53 41.65 20.96 11.12
C MET A 53 43.10 20.85 10.68
N THR A 54 43.54 19.73 10.16
CA THR A 54 44.77 19.64 9.37
C THR A 54 44.39 19.60 7.89
N LYS A 55 44.92 20.60 7.17
CA LYS A 55 44.92 20.71 5.70
C LYS A 55 45.70 19.53 5.08
N ALA A 56 45.10 18.69 4.31
CA ALA A 56 45.80 17.77 3.40
C ALA A 56 45.71 18.30 1.97
N LYS A 57 46.87 18.25 1.34
CA LYS A 57 47.31 18.75 0.04
C LYS A 57 46.57 18.07 -1.09
N VAL A 58 46.12 18.86 -2.05
CA VAL A 58 45.62 18.40 -3.36
C VAL A 58 46.79 17.90 -4.17
N ASP A 59 46.77 16.66 -4.57
CA ASP A 59 47.64 16.13 -5.61
C ASP A 59 46.75 15.70 -6.81
N ASP A 60 47.09 16.35 -7.94
CA ASP A 60 46.41 16.22 -9.24
C ASP A 60 47.09 15.09 -10.01
N THR A 61 46.33 13.96 -10.22
CA THR A 61 46.71 12.99 -11.25
C THR A 61 45.49 12.29 -11.83
N THR A 62 45.15 12.75 -13.08
CA THR A 62 44.67 11.98 -14.24
C THR A 62 43.58 10.92 -14.09
N HIS A 63 42.45 11.29 -14.68
CA HIS A 63 41.49 10.50 -15.48
C HIS A 63 41.85 9.02 -15.69
N SER A 64 41.05 8.16 -15.04
CA SER A 64 40.61 6.92 -15.64
C SER A 64 39.10 6.81 -15.40
N GLY A 65 38.34 6.84 -16.47
CA GLY A 65 36.88 6.79 -16.42
C GLY A 65 36.37 5.40 -16.03
N ASP A 66 36.38 5.13 -14.73
CA ASP A 66 35.62 4.03 -14.18
C ASP A 66 34.14 4.40 -14.19
N LYS A 67 33.45 3.99 -15.25
CA LYS A 67 32.00 3.83 -15.23
C LYS A 67 31.70 2.90 -14.07
N LYS A 68 31.38 3.48 -12.90
CA LYS A 68 30.83 2.77 -11.75
C LYS A 68 29.58 2.08 -12.27
N LYS A 69 29.73 0.80 -12.68
CA LYS A 69 28.62 -0.09 -12.99
C LYS A 69 27.76 -0.06 -11.74
N LEU A 70 26.60 0.60 -11.83
CA LEU A 70 25.61 0.55 -10.77
C LEU A 70 25.31 -0.95 -10.62
N ASP A 71 25.81 -1.53 -9.56
CA ASP A 71 25.53 -2.92 -9.21
C ASP A 71 24.05 -2.97 -8.80
N ASN A 72 23.21 -3.15 -9.80
CA ASN A 72 21.77 -3.25 -9.66
C ASN A 72 21.43 -4.67 -9.17
N THR A 73 22.12 -5.11 -8.09
CA THR A 73 21.80 -6.37 -7.43
C THR A 73 20.41 -6.21 -6.83
N PHE A 74 19.44 -6.74 -7.56
CA PHE A 74 18.09 -6.92 -7.07
C PHE A 74 18.16 -7.77 -5.79
N SER A 75 17.84 -7.18 -4.66
CA SER A 75 17.70 -7.88 -3.39
C SER A 75 16.25 -8.23 -3.11
N ASP A 76 16.02 -9.39 -2.53
CA ASP A 76 14.70 -9.77 -2.06
C ASP A 76 14.13 -8.69 -1.12
N PRO A 77 12.83 -8.38 -1.21
CA PRO A 77 12.22 -7.38 -0.35
C PRO A 77 12.24 -7.84 1.11
N ILE A 78 12.59 -6.94 2.01
CA ILE A 78 12.48 -7.17 3.46
C ILE A 78 11.00 -7.08 3.84
N ILE A 79 10.42 -8.21 4.24
CA ILE A 79 9.00 -8.31 4.58
C ILE A 79 8.85 -8.60 6.07
N LEU A 80 8.15 -7.74 6.80
CA LEU A 80 7.76 -7.96 8.19
C LEU A 80 6.80 -9.14 8.26
N SER A 81 7.23 -10.22 8.91
CA SER A 81 6.44 -11.46 8.99
C SER A 81 5.17 -11.29 9.84
N ARG A 82 4.20 -12.18 9.64
CA ARG A 82 2.99 -12.26 10.47
C ARG A 82 3.30 -12.39 11.96
N ALA A 83 4.32 -13.17 12.32
CA ALA A 83 4.74 -13.32 13.72
C ALA A 83 5.28 -12.00 14.30
N ALA A 84 6.04 -11.22 13.52
CA ALA A 84 6.63 -9.97 13.98
C ALA A 84 5.58 -8.90 14.31
N TRP A 85 4.46 -8.80 13.54
CA TRP A 85 3.38 -7.89 13.88
C TRP A 85 2.30 -8.52 14.79
N LYS A 86 2.53 -9.76 15.30
CA LYS A 86 1.66 -10.50 16.23
C LYS A 86 0.27 -10.78 15.63
N ALA A 87 0.24 -11.33 14.41
CA ALA A 87 -0.99 -11.73 13.74
C ALA A 87 -1.78 -12.75 14.58
N LYS A 88 -3.08 -12.60 14.63
CA LYS A 88 -3.99 -13.61 15.12
C LYS A 88 -4.13 -14.75 14.13
N LYS A 89 -4.60 -15.90 14.58
CA LYS A 89 -4.99 -16.98 13.68
C LYS A 89 -6.18 -16.58 12.82
N PRO A 90 -6.31 -17.11 11.59
CA PRO A 90 -7.54 -16.99 10.81
C PRO A 90 -8.76 -17.48 11.61
N THR A 91 -9.90 -16.83 11.41
CA THR A 91 -11.15 -17.16 12.12
C THR A 91 -12.07 -18.10 11.35
N GLY A 92 -11.66 -18.54 10.16
CA GLY A 92 -12.44 -19.43 9.30
C GLY A 92 -11.61 -20.04 8.19
N THR A 93 -12.27 -20.84 7.36
CA THR A 93 -11.67 -21.48 6.18
C THR A 93 -11.33 -20.44 5.12
N MET A 94 -10.18 -20.57 4.51
CA MET A 94 -9.72 -19.76 3.38
C MET A 94 -9.61 -20.64 2.12
N LYS A 95 -9.92 -20.07 0.96
CA LYS A 95 -9.84 -20.76 -0.34
C LYS A 95 -8.39 -20.84 -0.78
N PRO A 96 -7.82 -22.04 -1.00
CA PRO A 96 -6.47 -22.16 -1.55
C PRO A 96 -6.38 -21.54 -2.95
N GLN A 97 -5.21 -21.02 -3.30
CA GLN A 97 -4.97 -20.43 -4.62
C GLN A 97 -3.60 -20.78 -5.19
N LYS A 98 -3.49 -20.63 -6.52
CA LYS A 98 -2.23 -20.52 -7.26
C LYS A 98 -2.11 -19.09 -7.78
N VAL A 99 -1.01 -18.41 -7.47
CA VAL A 99 -0.80 -17.01 -7.88
C VAL A 99 -0.55 -16.93 -9.38
N LEU A 100 -1.29 -16.06 -10.07
CA LEU A 100 -1.24 -15.88 -11.51
C LEU A 100 -1.06 -14.41 -11.92
N ARG A 101 -1.35 -13.46 -11.01
CA ARG A 101 -1.35 -12.02 -11.29
C ARG A 101 -1.16 -11.19 -10.02
N ILE A 102 -0.85 -9.92 -10.21
CA ILE A 102 -0.73 -8.94 -9.11
C ILE A 102 -1.86 -7.93 -9.23
N THR A 103 -2.50 -7.60 -8.10
CA THR A 103 -3.52 -6.55 -8.06
C THR A 103 -3.17 -5.52 -7.00
N ILE A 104 -3.14 -4.26 -7.43
CA ILE A 104 -2.73 -3.11 -6.62
C ILE A 104 -3.96 -2.41 -6.06
N HIS A 105 -3.91 -2.13 -4.76
CA HIS A 105 -4.96 -1.49 -3.99
C HIS A 105 -4.42 -0.30 -3.20
N HIS A 106 -5.30 0.53 -2.68
CA HIS A 106 -5.04 1.46 -1.60
C HIS A 106 -5.95 1.17 -0.39
N THR A 107 -5.55 1.68 0.79
CA THR A 107 -6.41 1.55 1.98
C THR A 107 -7.63 2.47 1.94
N ALA A 108 -7.66 3.47 1.06
CA ALA A 108 -8.64 4.55 1.01
C ALA A 108 -8.77 5.35 2.32
N THR A 109 -7.81 5.24 3.22
CA THR A 109 -7.70 6.00 4.46
C THR A 109 -6.53 6.97 4.39
N LYS A 110 -6.58 8.08 5.13
CA LYS A 110 -5.48 9.05 5.17
C LYS A 110 -4.19 8.39 5.65
N GLN A 111 -3.07 8.75 5.05
CA GLN A 111 -1.73 8.33 5.46
C GLN A 111 -1.46 8.69 6.94
N GLN A 112 -0.86 7.76 7.71
CA GLN A 112 -0.61 7.92 9.14
C GLN A 112 0.86 7.60 9.49
N PRO A 113 1.81 8.48 9.15
CA PRO A 113 3.24 8.20 9.29
C PRO A 113 3.70 8.01 10.75
N LYS A 114 2.92 8.49 11.72
CA LYS A 114 3.23 8.36 13.16
C LYS A 114 2.81 7.01 13.78
N ILE A 115 2.03 6.20 13.04
CA ILE A 115 1.58 4.88 13.52
C ILE A 115 2.47 3.80 12.94
N THR A 116 2.93 2.86 13.77
CA THR A 116 3.79 1.77 13.31
C THR A 116 3.03 0.78 12.43
N ILE A 117 3.73 0.14 11.50
CA ILE A 117 3.15 -0.84 10.57
C ILE A 117 2.51 -2.02 11.33
N GLU A 118 3.11 -2.47 12.43
CA GLU A 118 2.59 -3.56 13.26
C GLU A 118 1.23 -3.21 13.85
N ARG A 119 1.07 -1.97 14.35
CA ARG A 119 -0.22 -1.51 14.90
C ARG A 119 -1.28 -1.40 13.80
N LYS A 120 -0.91 -0.92 12.62
CA LYS A 120 -1.80 -0.84 11.45
C LYS A 120 -2.26 -2.23 11.01
N MET A 121 -1.33 -3.18 10.92
CA MET A 121 -1.64 -4.56 10.53
C MET A 121 -2.58 -5.24 11.52
N ARG A 122 -2.37 -5.07 12.83
CA ARG A 122 -3.32 -5.57 13.85
C ARG A 122 -4.69 -4.93 13.72
N GLY A 123 -4.75 -3.61 13.55
CA GLY A 123 -6.03 -2.90 13.34
C GLY A 123 -6.76 -3.35 12.08
N LEU A 124 -6.02 -3.56 10.98
CA LEU A 124 -6.59 -4.07 9.74
C LEU A 124 -7.13 -5.50 9.91
N GLN A 125 -6.41 -6.37 10.61
CA GLN A 125 -6.88 -7.73 10.90
C GLN A 125 -8.13 -7.72 11.78
N ASP A 126 -8.14 -6.91 12.85
CA ASP A 126 -9.29 -6.77 13.74
C ASP A 126 -10.54 -6.26 13.02
N PHE A 127 -10.38 -5.30 12.10
CA PHE A 127 -11.46 -4.81 11.24
C PHE A 127 -11.91 -5.90 10.26
N SER A 128 -10.97 -6.63 9.68
CA SER A 128 -11.26 -7.66 8.67
C SER A 128 -12.06 -8.82 9.25
N GLN A 129 -11.70 -9.28 10.42
CA GLN A 129 -12.32 -10.43 11.10
C GLN A 129 -13.68 -10.12 11.73
N ARG A 130 -14.20 -8.90 11.63
CA ARG A 130 -15.55 -8.52 12.10
C ARG A 130 -16.46 -8.14 10.96
N ALA A 131 -17.74 -8.51 11.07
CA ALA A 131 -18.76 -7.96 10.19
C ALA A 131 -18.94 -6.46 10.48
N ALA A 132 -19.19 -5.67 9.44
CA ALA A 132 -19.36 -4.24 9.55
C ALA A 132 -20.37 -3.71 8.54
N THR A 133 -20.97 -2.56 8.83
CA THR A 133 -21.69 -1.77 7.84
C THR A 133 -20.77 -0.62 7.42
N LEU A 134 -20.43 -0.60 6.14
CA LEU A 134 -19.58 0.43 5.56
C LEU A 134 -20.38 1.70 5.23
N ALA A 135 -19.69 2.77 4.86
CA ALA A 135 -20.32 3.97 4.37
C ALA A 135 -21.27 3.63 3.19
N GLY A 136 -22.41 4.31 3.13
CA GLY A 136 -23.48 4.00 2.15
C GLY A 136 -24.31 2.77 2.49
N GLY A 137 -24.17 2.18 3.70
CA GLY A 137 -24.99 1.05 4.16
C GLY A 137 -24.57 -0.31 3.64
N LYS A 138 -23.50 -0.41 2.86
CA LYS A 138 -22.99 -1.68 2.32
C LYS A 138 -22.51 -2.58 3.45
N LYS A 139 -22.99 -3.82 3.48
CA LYS A 139 -22.57 -4.83 4.47
C LYS A 139 -21.23 -5.44 4.06
N LYS A 140 -20.29 -5.49 5.01
CA LYS A 140 -19.04 -6.25 4.92
C LYS A 140 -19.18 -7.49 5.82
N PRO A 141 -19.02 -8.71 5.28
CA PRO A 141 -18.98 -9.90 6.12
C PRO A 141 -17.71 -9.91 6.99
N ALA A 142 -17.67 -10.75 8.00
CA ALA A 142 -16.43 -11.11 8.66
C ALA A 142 -15.60 -11.96 7.70
N TRP A 143 -14.37 -11.54 7.42
CA TRP A 143 -13.41 -12.31 6.66
C TRP A 143 -12.55 -13.15 7.60
N ALA A 144 -12.01 -14.26 7.10
CA ALA A 144 -11.18 -15.14 7.92
C ALA A 144 -9.88 -14.45 8.40
N ASP A 145 -9.33 -13.53 7.60
CA ASP A 145 -8.08 -12.84 7.88
C ASP A 145 -8.01 -11.49 7.14
N VAL A 146 -6.86 -10.80 7.20
CA VAL A 146 -6.55 -9.63 6.36
C VAL A 146 -6.86 -9.96 4.89
N PRO A 147 -7.52 -9.08 4.12
CA PRO A 147 -7.90 -9.39 2.74
C PRO A 147 -6.73 -9.33 1.75
N TYR A 148 -5.61 -8.68 2.12
CA TYR A 148 -4.44 -8.47 1.26
C TYR A 148 -3.29 -9.38 1.67
N HIS A 149 -2.40 -9.70 0.70
CA HIS A 149 -1.20 -10.50 0.94
C HIS A 149 -0.03 -9.66 1.42
N TYR A 150 0.09 -8.43 0.90
CA TYR A 150 1.16 -7.49 1.29
C TYR A 150 0.60 -6.10 1.53
N TYR A 151 1.10 -5.48 2.58
CA TYR A 151 0.78 -4.10 2.96
C TYR A 151 2.05 -3.27 2.87
N ILE A 152 1.99 -2.13 2.17
CA ILE A 152 3.10 -1.18 2.05
C ILE A 152 2.76 0.08 2.84
N ASN A 153 3.53 0.32 3.91
CA ASN A 153 3.40 1.47 4.80
C ASN A 153 3.89 2.76 4.12
N VAL A 154 3.56 3.93 4.67
CA VAL A 154 3.97 5.25 4.17
C VAL A 154 5.49 5.38 4.02
N ASP A 155 6.27 4.78 4.94
CA ASP A 155 7.74 4.74 4.93
C ASP A 155 8.33 3.65 4.03
N GLY A 156 7.51 2.98 3.24
CA GLY A 156 7.94 1.92 2.33
C GLY A 156 8.15 0.54 2.98
N LYS A 157 8.03 0.40 4.29
CA LYS A 157 8.10 -0.93 4.93
C LYS A 157 6.98 -1.82 4.41
N ILE A 158 7.30 -3.09 4.22
CA ILE A 158 6.35 -4.11 3.73
C ILE A 158 6.01 -5.06 4.87
N ALA A 159 4.73 -5.36 5.05
CA ALA A 159 4.28 -6.43 5.95
C ALA A 159 3.53 -7.51 5.18
N GLU A 160 3.75 -8.76 5.59
CA GLU A 160 2.93 -9.89 5.19
C GLU A 160 1.55 -9.79 5.85
N GLY A 161 0.51 -9.83 5.03
CA GLY A 161 -0.89 -9.89 5.48
C GLY A 161 -1.38 -11.34 5.59
N ARG A 162 -2.35 -11.72 4.74
CA ARG A 162 -2.78 -13.11 4.58
C ARG A 162 -1.68 -13.93 3.89
N SER A 163 -1.52 -15.22 4.26
CA SER A 163 -0.66 -16.12 3.49
C SER A 163 -1.07 -16.12 2.02
N ILE A 164 -0.10 -15.99 1.13
CA ILE A 164 -0.32 -15.92 -0.33
C ILE A 164 -0.85 -17.23 -0.93
N GLU A 165 -0.83 -18.31 -0.18
CA GLU A 165 -1.39 -19.60 -0.56
C GLU A 165 -2.93 -19.62 -0.57
N TYR A 166 -3.57 -18.58 -0.02
CA TYR A 166 -5.02 -18.46 0.07
C TYR A 166 -5.49 -17.19 -0.64
N ALA A 167 -6.59 -17.29 -1.38
CA ALA A 167 -7.22 -16.16 -2.02
C ALA A 167 -7.57 -15.06 -1.01
N GLY A 168 -7.41 -13.81 -1.41
CA GLY A 168 -7.83 -12.67 -0.60
C GLY A 168 -9.34 -12.52 -0.52
N ASP A 169 -9.80 -11.43 0.10
CA ASP A 169 -11.21 -11.06 0.16
C ASP A 169 -11.45 -9.69 -0.47
N THR A 170 -12.66 -9.45 -0.92
CA THR A 170 -13.09 -8.16 -1.49
C THR A 170 -14.57 -7.91 -1.16
N ASN A 171 -14.95 -6.62 -1.14
CA ASN A 171 -16.35 -6.20 -1.09
C ASN A 171 -16.90 -5.80 -2.47
N THR A 172 -16.20 -6.12 -3.54
CA THR A 172 -16.62 -5.86 -4.92
C THR A 172 -16.88 -7.17 -5.66
N GLU A 173 -17.38 -7.08 -6.88
CA GLU A 173 -17.94 -8.21 -7.62
C GLU A 173 -16.90 -8.94 -8.49
N TYR A 174 -15.65 -9.07 -8.04
CA TYR A 174 -14.68 -9.91 -8.75
C TYR A 174 -14.16 -11.03 -7.84
N ASP A 175 -13.74 -12.16 -8.41
CA ASP A 175 -13.07 -13.24 -7.68
C ASP A 175 -11.59 -12.92 -7.50
N PRO A 176 -11.08 -12.71 -6.26
CA PRO A 176 -9.68 -12.44 -6.02
C PRO A 176 -8.78 -13.69 -6.09
N SER A 177 -9.30 -14.85 -6.47
CA SER A 177 -8.50 -16.08 -6.63
C SER A 177 -7.44 -15.92 -7.72
N GLY A 178 -6.22 -16.34 -7.43
CA GLY A 178 -5.07 -16.20 -8.33
C GLY A 178 -4.41 -14.83 -8.27
N HIS A 179 -4.84 -13.93 -7.39
CA HIS A 179 -4.29 -12.59 -7.27
C HIS A 179 -3.35 -12.47 -6.06
N ALA A 180 -2.11 -12.01 -6.27
CA ALA A 180 -1.29 -11.44 -5.21
C ALA A 180 -1.78 -10.01 -4.96
N LEU A 181 -2.49 -9.77 -3.86
CA LEU A 181 -3.09 -8.49 -3.52
C LEU A 181 -2.09 -7.64 -2.73
N ILE A 182 -1.67 -6.50 -3.30
CA ILE A 182 -0.78 -5.53 -2.67
C ILE A 182 -1.57 -4.28 -2.34
N VAL A 183 -1.61 -3.87 -1.08
CA VAL A 183 -2.26 -2.64 -0.66
C VAL A 183 -1.24 -1.61 -0.18
N LEU A 184 -1.34 -0.37 -0.67
CA LEU A 184 -0.57 0.77 -0.20
C LEU A 184 -1.42 1.60 0.76
N GLU A 185 -0.81 2.06 1.85
CA GLU A 185 -1.45 2.96 2.79
C GLU A 185 -1.63 4.36 2.20
N GLY A 186 -2.87 4.82 2.17
CA GLY A 186 -3.22 6.16 1.71
C GLY A 186 -4.58 6.20 1.05
N ASN A 187 -5.13 7.41 0.91
CA ASN A 187 -6.26 7.69 0.04
C ASN A 187 -5.75 8.38 -1.22
N PHE A 188 -5.39 7.62 -2.24
CA PHE A 188 -4.79 8.17 -3.46
C PHE A 188 -5.80 8.78 -4.45
N GLU A 189 -7.03 8.97 -4.04
CA GLU A 189 -7.91 9.96 -4.68
C GLU A 189 -7.48 11.40 -4.33
N THR A 190 -6.98 11.61 -3.10
CA THR A 190 -6.66 12.94 -2.57
C THR A 190 -5.19 13.11 -2.18
N GLU A 191 -4.49 12.02 -1.86
CA GLU A 191 -3.08 12.00 -1.50
C GLU A 191 -2.24 11.44 -2.66
N LYS A 192 -0.91 11.58 -2.56
CA LYS A 192 0.03 10.92 -3.49
C LYS A 192 0.75 9.80 -2.77
N PRO A 193 1.07 8.69 -3.46
CA PRO A 193 2.02 7.70 -2.92
C PRO A 193 3.37 8.37 -2.64
N THR A 194 4.04 7.95 -1.57
CA THR A 194 5.41 8.41 -1.30
C THR A 194 6.41 7.73 -2.25
N THR A 195 7.59 8.33 -2.37
CA THR A 195 8.70 7.73 -3.14
C THR A 195 9.09 6.37 -2.59
N GLU A 196 9.09 6.22 -1.26
CA GLU A 196 9.39 4.99 -0.56
C GLU A 196 8.36 3.91 -0.85
N GLN A 197 7.07 4.27 -0.88
CA GLN A 197 5.99 3.34 -1.25
C GLN A 197 6.15 2.86 -2.70
N LEU A 198 6.44 3.76 -3.65
CA LEU A 198 6.60 3.39 -5.07
C LEU A 198 7.83 2.51 -5.27
N LYS A 199 8.96 2.82 -4.61
CA LYS A 199 10.16 1.98 -4.64
C LYS A 199 9.88 0.58 -4.10
N SER A 200 9.18 0.48 -2.98
CA SER A 200 8.82 -0.81 -2.37
C SER A 200 7.81 -1.58 -3.21
N LEU A 201 6.83 -0.89 -3.82
CA LEU A 201 5.88 -1.51 -4.74
C LEU A 201 6.60 -2.13 -5.95
N LYS A 202 7.52 -1.39 -6.58
CA LYS A 202 8.31 -1.87 -7.71
C LYS A 202 9.13 -3.10 -7.32
N ASN A 203 9.85 -3.03 -6.21
CA ASN A 203 10.70 -4.12 -5.73
C ASN A 203 9.91 -5.38 -5.38
N LEU A 204 8.78 -5.23 -4.66
CA LEU A 204 7.88 -6.33 -4.31
C LEU A 204 7.23 -6.95 -5.56
N ALA A 205 6.78 -6.13 -6.51
CA ALA A 205 6.18 -6.61 -7.76
C ALA A 205 7.19 -7.41 -8.58
N LEU A 206 8.42 -6.91 -8.75
CA LEU A 206 9.47 -7.61 -9.47
C LEU A 206 9.83 -8.96 -8.81
N TRP A 207 9.91 -9.00 -7.48
CA TRP A 207 10.13 -10.24 -6.73
C TRP A 207 9.00 -11.25 -6.96
N LEU A 208 7.74 -10.81 -6.90
CA LEU A 208 6.58 -11.67 -7.17
C LEU A 208 6.55 -12.16 -8.62
N MET A 209 6.87 -11.30 -9.60
CA MET A 209 6.98 -11.68 -11.00
C MET A 209 7.97 -12.81 -11.19
N LYS A 210 9.18 -12.68 -10.63
CA LYS A 210 10.22 -13.71 -10.71
C LYS A 210 9.79 -15.00 -9.99
N LYS A 211 9.23 -14.87 -8.79
CA LYS A 211 8.85 -16.03 -7.95
C LYS A 211 7.72 -16.86 -8.54
N TYR A 212 6.74 -16.22 -9.18
CA TYR A 212 5.51 -16.86 -9.67
C TYR A 212 5.39 -16.86 -11.20
N ALA A 213 6.42 -16.44 -11.91
CA ALA A 213 6.43 -16.31 -13.37
C ALA A 213 5.25 -15.46 -13.89
N ILE A 214 5.02 -14.30 -13.26
CA ILE A 214 3.95 -13.37 -13.61
C ILE A 214 4.50 -12.38 -14.64
N SER A 215 3.79 -12.16 -15.76
CA SER A 215 4.15 -11.12 -16.73
C SER A 215 3.77 -9.73 -16.24
N SER A 216 4.45 -8.69 -16.75
CA SER A 216 4.13 -7.29 -16.43
C SER A 216 2.69 -6.90 -16.78
N ASP A 217 2.11 -7.49 -17.85
CA ASP A 217 0.73 -7.28 -18.27
C ASP A 217 -0.30 -7.84 -17.29
N ALA A 218 0.09 -8.80 -16.46
CA ALA A 218 -0.74 -9.36 -15.40
C ALA A 218 -0.72 -8.52 -14.10
N ILE A 219 -0.04 -7.37 -14.09
CA ILE A 219 -0.08 -6.39 -13.01
C ILE A 219 -1.19 -5.39 -13.31
N LYS A 220 -2.22 -5.40 -12.51
CA LYS A 220 -3.40 -4.55 -12.67
C LYS A 220 -3.81 -3.92 -11.33
N SER A 221 -4.80 -3.07 -11.36
CA SER A 221 -5.39 -2.49 -10.16
C SER A 221 -6.78 -3.08 -9.86
N HIS A 222 -7.30 -2.80 -8.69
CA HIS A 222 -8.67 -3.17 -8.34
C HIS A 222 -9.70 -2.59 -9.33
N LYS A 223 -9.49 -1.36 -9.79
CA LYS A 223 -10.34 -0.66 -10.77
C LYS A 223 -10.42 -1.37 -12.12
N ASP A 224 -9.42 -2.16 -12.47
CA ASP A 224 -9.39 -2.92 -13.71
C ASP A 224 -10.29 -4.17 -13.67
N TYR A 225 -10.78 -4.56 -12.48
CA TYR A 225 -11.63 -5.74 -12.26
C TYR A 225 -13.03 -5.42 -11.76
N ALA A 226 -13.24 -4.25 -11.16
CA ALA A 226 -14.50 -3.89 -10.54
C ALA A 226 -14.78 -2.39 -10.63
N SER A 227 -16.04 -1.99 -10.50
CA SER A 227 -16.45 -0.58 -10.40
C SER A 227 -16.08 -0.03 -9.03
N THR A 228 -14.89 0.59 -8.92
CA THR A 228 -14.34 1.14 -7.67
C THR A 228 -13.38 2.30 -7.96
N ALA A 229 -13.20 3.19 -6.98
CA ALA A 229 -12.13 4.20 -7.02
C ALA A 229 -10.74 3.63 -6.68
N CYS A 230 -10.65 2.44 -6.08
CA CYS A 230 -9.39 1.80 -5.70
C CYS A 230 -8.57 1.43 -6.96
N PRO A 231 -7.28 1.80 -7.05
CA PRO A 231 -6.34 2.22 -6.00
C PRO A 231 -6.23 3.74 -5.82
N GLY A 232 -7.14 4.53 -6.32
CA GLY A 232 -7.09 5.99 -6.36
C GLY A 232 -6.36 6.52 -7.58
N GLU A 233 -6.84 7.64 -8.13
CA GLU A 233 -6.38 8.18 -9.42
C GLU A 233 -4.89 8.52 -9.41
N ASN A 234 -4.36 9.04 -8.28
CA ASN A 234 -2.95 9.40 -8.16
C ASN A 234 -1.98 8.19 -8.18
N LEU A 235 -2.43 7.00 -7.77
CA LEU A 235 -1.65 5.77 -7.92
C LEU A 235 -1.94 5.10 -9.26
N TYR A 236 -3.19 5.08 -9.71
CA TYR A 236 -3.61 4.41 -10.93
C TYR A 236 -2.85 4.89 -12.17
N LYS A 237 -2.70 6.21 -12.32
CA LYS A 237 -1.98 6.82 -13.45
C LYS A 237 -0.48 6.49 -13.50
N LEU A 238 0.10 5.98 -12.40
CA LEU A 238 1.52 5.57 -12.36
C LEU A 238 1.73 4.12 -12.81
N LEU A 239 0.68 3.29 -12.84
CA LEU A 239 0.80 1.86 -13.13
C LEU A 239 1.29 1.54 -14.55
N PRO A 240 0.94 2.29 -15.62
CA PRO A 240 1.51 2.04 -16.95
C PRO A 240 3.04 2.18 -16.97
N ALA A 241 3.58 3.23 -16.35
CA ALA A 241 5.03 3.43 -16.25
C ALA A 241 5.69 2.32 -15.40
N LEU A 242 5.08 1.96 -14.27
CA LEU A 242 5.56 0.87 -13.43
C LEU A 242 5.63 -0.45 -14.21
N ARG A 243 4.58 -0.82 -14.98
CA ARG A 243 4.59 -2.04 -15.79
C ARG A 243 5.68 -2.02 -16.84
N LYS A 244 5.89 -0.87 -17.49
CA LYS A 244 6.96 -0.73 -18.48
C LYS A 244 8.33 -0.95 -17.84
N GLU A 245 8.62 -0.31 -16.72
CA GLU A 245 9.89 -0.49 -15.99
C GLU A 245 10.11 -1.95 -15.59
N LEU A 246 9.06 -2.62 -15.08
CA LEU A 246 9.13 -4.02 -14.68
C LEU A 246 9.35 -4.96 -15.89
N SER A 247 8.69 -4.68 -17.03
CA SER A 247 8.89 -5.40 -18.28
C SER A 247 10.35 -5.28 -18.77
N ASP A 248 10.88 -4.05 -18.75
CA ASP A 248 12.27 -3.78 -19.13
C ASP A 248 13.26 -4.54 -18.22
N GLU A 249 13.02 -4.57 -16.90
CA GLU A 249 13.86 -5.30 -15.93
C GLU A 249 13.75 -6.84 -16.03
N MET A 250 12.61 -7.35 -16.48
CA MET A 250 12.43 -8.79 -16.76
C MET A 250 12.98 -9.20 -18.11
N GLY A 251 13.38 -8.27 -18.97
CA GLY A 251 13.77 -8.54 -20.36
C GLY A 251 12.59 -9.02 -21.21
N GLU A 252 11.36 -8.69 -20.81
CA GLU A 252 10.17 -9.02 -21.59
C GLU A 252 10.15 -8.17 -22.88
N LYS A 253 9.98 -8.81 -24.04
CA LYS A 253 9.73 -8.05 -25.28
C LYS A 253 8.33 -7.46 -25.17
N VAL A 254 8.23 -6.13 -25.14
CA VAL A 254 6.95 -5.43 -25.22
C VAL A 254 6.30 -5.84 -26.53
N SER A 255 5.25 -6.66 -26.47
CA SER A 255 4.40 -6.91 -27.63
C SER A 255 3.65 -5.60 -27.89
N ASN A 256 4.14 -4.82 -28.87
CA ASN A 256 3.39 -3.69 -29.41
C ASN A 256 2.10 -4.28 -30.01
N GLY A 257 1.04 -4.29 -29.20
CA GLY A 257 -0.29 -4.60 -29.66
C GLY A 257 -0.65 -3.64 -30.79
N ARG A 258 -0.81 -4.19 -31.98
CA ARG A 258 -1.45 -3.52 -33.11
C ARG A 258 -2.95 -3.52 -32.91
#